data_3740084d8d8414e4b4b3970b2e550997
#
_entry.id   3740084d8d8414e4b4b3970b2e550997
#
_cell.length_a   1.000
_cell.length_b   1.000
_cell.length_c   1.000
_cell.angle_alpha   90.00
_cell.angle_beta   90.00
_cell.angle_gamma   90.00
#
_symmetry.space_group_name_H-M   'P 1'
#
loop_
_entity.id
_entity.type
_entity.pdbx_description
1 polymer ?
#
loop_
_entity_poly.entity_id
_entity_poly.type
_entity_poly.pdbx_seq_one_letter_code
_entity_poly.pdbx_strand_id
1 'polypeptide(L)'
;MRIGVDARKLRDGGIGTYIRNLLTVFFGRPEGHEYVVFLLQEDLGSLPRQGSPGEEVKVRAGKYSVSEHWLLARAARRAHVDLYHSPHYTLPLPIQCPAVVTVHDLIHVRFARFFPAGAGIYARTIARAAVRKARIVLVDSSHVREDVREILGVSTDRVRVVPLGISKEFTRRPAAEVERFLKERRLPSAYFLYVGARKKHKNLALLIDALERLPRSERLPLVLSGPAWRPAHPLAQRALHAGVSSCIHFSGTLNDESELALLYSGAALYVQPSLDEGFGLPPLEAMACGTPVLSSSAGALKETLGEAAVLLPPSEPQIWAEAMTELLQNSLRREELIRRGLARSRGFTWERTAQLTMEAYAEALDGG
;
A
#
# COMPACT_ATOMS: atom_id res chain seq x y z
N MET A 1 23.24 17.99 0.90
CA MET A 1 22.71 17.43 -0.37
C MET A 1 21.40 18.08 -0.69
N ARG A 2 21.16 18.33 -1.97
CA ARG A 2 19.87 18.81 -2.50
C ARG A 2 19.15 17.64 -3.21
N ILE A 3 18.11 17.10 -2.59
CA ILE A 3 17.44 15.88 -2.98
C ILE A 3 16.14 16.22 -3.69
N GLY A 4 15.99 15.81 -4.95
CA GLY A 4 14.75 15.93 -5.71
C GLY A 4 13.84 14.74 -5.52
N VAL A 5 12.56 14.94 -5.17
CA VAL A 5 11.57 13.87 -5.00
C VAL A 5 10.37 14.11 -5.95
N ASP A 6 10.04 13.13 -6.78
CA ASP A 6 8.85 13.19 -7.64
C ASP A 6 7.57 12.85 -6.85
N ALA A 7 6.86 13.87 -6.41
CA ALA A 7 5.64 13.72 -5.64
C ALA A 7 4.34 13.90 -6.46
N ARG A 8 4.40 13.84 -7.79
CA ARG A 8 3.20 13.98 -8.65
C ARG A 8 2.14 12.89 -8.43
N LYS A 9 2.50 11.82 -7.73
CA LYS A 9 1.59 10.74 -7.33
C LYS A 9 1.09 10.85 -5.89
N LEU A 10 1.15 12.03 -5.29
CA LEU A 10 0.77 12.29 -3.89
C LEU A 10 -0.66 11.83 -3.56
N ARG A 11 -1.57 11.82 -4.55
CA ARG A 11 -2.97 11.38 -4.40
C ARG A 11 -3.23 9.93 -4.86
N ASP A 12 -2.20 9.18 -5.26
CA ASP A 12 -2.35 7.84 -5.84
C ASP A 12 -2.29 6.75 -4.75
N GLY A 13 -3.34 6.57 -3.96
CA GLY A 13 -3.49 5.46 -3.02
C GLY A 13 -2.22 5.15 -2.21
N GLY A 14 -1.75 3.90 -2.22
CA GLY A 14 -0.56 3.46 -1.47
C GLY A 14 0.73 4.22 -1.81
N ILE A 15 0.93 4.59 -3.08
CA ILE A 15 2.11 5.39 -3.50
C ILE A 15 2.05 6.78 -2.85
N GLY A 16 0.88 7.40 -2.81
CA GLY A 16 0.68 8.70 -2.15
C GLY A 16 0.92 8.60 -0.63
N THR A 17 0.50 7.50 0.00
CA THR A 17 0.79 7.23 1.41
C THR A 17 2.30 7.13 1.65
N TYR A 18 3.03 6.38 0.81
CA TYR A 18 4.49 6.31 0.86
C TYR A 18 5.13 7.70 0.75
N ILE A 19 4.78 8.48 -0.26
CA ILE A 19 5.35 9.82 -0.51
C ILE A 19 5.09 10.74 0.67
N ARG A 20 3.85 10.84 1.17
CA ARG A 20 3.49 11.74 2.29
C ARG A 20 4.27 11.39 3.54
N ASN A 21 4.29 10.13 3.93
CA ASN A 21 4.94 9.72 5.16
C ASN A 21 6.46 9.85 5.08
N LEU A 22 7.06 9.48 3.94
CA LEU A 22 8.50 9.64 3.74
C LEU A 22 8.92 11.13 3.84
N LEU A 23 8.19 12.02 3.15
CA LEU A 23 8.45 13.46 3.21
C LEU A 23 8.19 14.04 4.61
N THR A 24 7.18 13.55 5.34
CA THR A 24 6.93 13.97 6.73
C THR A 24 8.15 13.69 7.62
N VAL A 25 8.73 12.49 7.50
CA VAL A 25 9.93 12.14 8.27
C VAL A 25 11.14 12.93 7.80
N PHE A 26 11.33 13.11 6.50
CA PHE A 26 12.46 13.87 5.96
C PHE A 26 12.43 15.35 6.43
N PHE A 27 11.28 16.00 6.38
CA PHE A 27 11.16 17.40 6.80
C PHE A 27 11.30 17.58 8.31
N GLY A 28 10.96 16.56 9.10
CA GLY A 28 11.13 16.56 10.55
C GLY A 28 12.56 16.32 11.04
N ARG A 29 13.50 15.94 10.16
CA ARG A 29 14.89 15.67 10.53
C ARG A 29 15.74 16.95 10.46
N PRO A 30 16.58 17.22 11.48
CA PRO A 30 17.47 18.39 11.50
C PRO A 30 18.71 18.22 10.59
N GLU A 31 18.88 17.09 9.95
CA GLU A 31 20.04 16.73 9.14
C GLU A 31 20.06 17.53 7.84
N GLY A 32 20.67 18.67 7.80
CA GLY A 32 21.17 19.53 6.72
C GLY A 32 20.96 19.21 5.24
N HIS A 33 19.89 18.47 4.90
CA HIS A 33 19.50 18.18 3.52
C HIS A 33 18.42 19.14 3.05
N GLU A 34 18.56 19.62 1.83
CA GLU A 34 17.54 20.40 1.14
C GLU A 34 16.69 19.46 0.27
N TYR A 35 15.37 19.61 0.35
CA TYR A 35 14.45 18.82 -0.46
C TYR A 35 13.78 19.68 -1.51
N VAL A 36 13.75 19.18 -2.75
CA VAL A 36 13.01 19.77 -3.88
C VAL A 36 11.92 18.79 -4.26
N VAL A 37 10.67 19.19 -4.12
CA VAL A 37 9.52 18.30 -4.32
C VAL A 37 8.79 18.71 -5.60
N PHE A 38 8.79 17.81 -6.59
CA PHE A 38 8.15 18.03 -7.87
C PHE A 38 6.67 17.62 -7.80
N LEU A 39 5.77 18.59 -8.03
CA LEU A 39 4.32 18.45 -7.81
C LEU A 39 3.51 18.80 -9.06
N LEU A 40 2.31 18.27 -9.16
CA LEU A 40 1.28 18.79 -10.06
C LEU A 40 0.70 20.10 -9.51
N GLN A 41 0.06 20.90 -10.36
CA GLN A 41 -0.54 22.19 -9.96
C GLN A 41 -1.52 22.05 -8.80
N GLU A 42 -2.37 21.03 -8.84
CA GLU A 42 -3.41 20.76 -7.84
C GLU A 42 -2.87 20.29 -6.47
N ASP A 43 -1.58 19.95 -6.40
CA ASP A 43 -0.92 19.46 -5.19
C ASP A 43 -0.02 20.48 -4.51
N LEU A 44 0.13 21.67 -5.10
CA LEU A 44 0.90 22.75 -4.48
C LEU A 44 0.28 23.18 -3.15
N GLY A 45 1.11 23.33 -2.12
CA GLY A 45 0.68 23.69 -0.76
C GLY A 45 0.12 22.54 0.05
N SER A 46 0.14 21.28 -0.47
CA SER A 46 -0.39 20.10 0.23
C SER A 46 0.69 19.28 0.95
N LEU A 47 1.95 19.69 0.92
CA LEU A 47 3.03 19.01 1.62
C LEU A 47 2.91 19.15 3.14
N PRO A 48 3.45 18.18 3.91
CA PRO A 48 3.56 18.29 5.36
C PRO A 48 4.30 19.58 5.76
N ARG A 49 3.78 20.31 6.74
CA ARG A 49 4.35 21.59 7.21
C ARG A 49 5.25 21.44 8.43
N GLN A 50 5.70 20.24 8.75
CA GLN A 50 6.60 20.00 9.89
C GLN A 50 8.05 20.22 9.48
N GLY A 51 8.82 20.86 10.36
CA GLY A 51 10.26 21.08 10.16
C GLY A 51 10.58 22.07 9.05
N SER A 52 11.56 21.73 8.21
CA SER A 52 11.95 22.51 7.02
C SER A 52 11.27 21.94 5.79
N PRO A 53 10.12 22.48 5.35
CA PRO A 53 9.43 22.00 4.17
C PRO A 53 10.32 22.18 2.95
N GLY A 54 10.26 21.19 2.04
CA GLY A 54 11.00 21.24 0.79
C GLY A 54 10.54 22.38 -0.12
N GLU A 55 11.40 22.79 -1.03
CA GLU A 55 11.04 23.68 -2.13
C GLU A 55 10.03 22.99 -3.05
N GLU A 56 8.84 23.56 -3.21
CA GLU A 56 7.83 23.02 -4.12
C GLU A 56 8.08 23.51 -5.55
N VAL A 57 8.26 22.56 -6.47
CA VAL A 57 8.48 22.85 -7.91
C VAL A 57 7.31 22.30 -8.71
N LYS A 58 6.55 23.19 -9.33
CA LYS A 58 5.47 22.84 -10.24
C LYS A 58 5.98 22.20 -11.52
N VAL A 59 5.41 21.03 -11.87
CA VAL A 59 5.66 20.34 -13.14
C VAL A 59 4.37 20.28 -13.97
N ARG A 60 4.42 20.78 -15.20
CA ARG A 60 3.30 20.79 -16.15
C ARG A 60 3.27 19.52 -17.02
N ALA A 61 3.62 18.37 -16.47
CA ALA A 61 3.60 17.11 -17.19
C ALA A 61 2.55 16.16 -16.60
N GLY A 62 1.65 15.67 -17.44
CA GLY A 62 0.72 14.61 -17.04
C GLY A 62 1.46 13.33 -16.71
N LYS A 63 0.91 12.54 -15.79
CA LYS A 63 1.45 11.22 -15.43
C LYS A 63 1.47 10.31 -16.67
N TYR A 64 2.55 9.55 -16.84
CA TYR A 64 2.75 8.60 -17.95
C TYR A 64 2.77 9.23 -19.35
N SER A 65 3.02 10.55 -19.47
CA SER A 65 3.16 11.21 -20.77
C SER A 65 4.63 11.18 -21.25
N VAL A 66 4.85 11.15 -22.57
CA VAL A 66 6.21 11.22 -23.10
C VAL A 66 6.91 12.51 -22.70
N SER A 67 6.16 13.61 -22.58
CA SER A 67 6.69 14.92 -22.17
C SER A 67 7.21 14.95 -20.73
N GLU A 68 6.72 14.04 -19.86
CA GLU A 68 7.18 14.00 -18.45
C GLU A 68 8.68 13.79 -18.35
N HIS A 69 9.26 12.96 -19.21
CA HIS A 69 10.70 12.66 -19.17
C HIS A 69 11.55 13.92 -19.37
N TRP A 70 11.18 14.77 -20.30
CA TRP A 70 11.92 16.00 -20.59
C TRP A 70 11.63 17.11 -19.59
N LEU A 71 10.37 17.29 -19.22
CA LEU A 71 9.96 18.36 -18.31
C LEU A 71 10.51 18.13 -16.89
N LEU A 72 10.48 16.90 -16.38
CA LEU A 72 11.07 16.56 -15.08
C LEU A 72 12.59 16.69 -15.09
N ALA A 73 13.27 16.13 -16.10
CA ALA A 73 14.73 16.26 -16.20
C ALA A 73 15.18 17.72 -16.26
N ARG A 74 14.43 18.56 -17.00
CA ARG A 74 14.70 20.01 -17.07
C ARG A 74 14.43 20.71 -15.73
N ALA A 75 13.34 20.33 -15.02
CA ALA A 75 13.01 20.87 -13.71
C ALA A 75 14.08 20.51 -12.68
N ALA A 76 14.49 19.24 -12.63
CA ALA A 76 15.54 18.76 -11.74
C ALA A 76 16.89 19.48 -11.97
N ARG A 77 17.28 19.66 -13.25
CA ARG A 77 18.48 20.41 -13.60
C ARG A 77 18.41 21.88 -13.17
N ARG A 78 17.27 22.55 -13.35
CA ARG A 78 17.07 23.96 -12.94
C ARG A 78 17.09 24.12 -11.42
N ALA A 79 16.59 23.12 -10.71
CA ALA A 79 16.58 23.09 -9.26
C ALA A 79 17.93 22.63 -8.67
N HIS A 80 18.95 22.36 -9.50
CA HIS A 80 20.29 21.94 -9.09
C HIS A 80 20.28 20.78 -8.07
N VAL A 81 19.44 19.73 -8.32
CA VAL A 81 19.39 18.58 -7.43
C VAL A 81 20.63 17.69 -7.60
N ASP A 82 21.22 17.27 -6.47
CA ASP A 82 22.37 16.36 -6.45
C ASP A 82 21.96 14.92 -6.70
N LEU A 83 20.73 14.56 -6.25
CA LEU A 83 20.14 13.23 -6.40
C LEU A 83 18.66 13.35 -6.70
N TYR A 84 18.14 12.49 -7.57
CA TYR A 84 16.71 12.43 -7.92
C TYR A 84 16.10 11.10 -7.47
N HIS A 85 15.02 11.15 -6.68
CA HIS A 85 14.23 9.99 -6.31
C HIS A 85 12.88 9.98 -7.00
N SER A 86 12.62 8.91 -7.75
CA SER A 86 11.28 8.60 -8.24
C SER A 86 10.64 7.52 -7.36
N PRO A 87 9.63 7.85 -6.54
CA PRO A 87 8.94 6.89 -5.68
C PRO A 87 7.92 6.03 -6.45
N HIS A 88 8.23 5.69 -7.67
CA HIS A 88 7.50 4.81 -8.58
C HIS A 88 8.42 4.35 -9.71
N TYR A 89 8.11 3.25 -10.40
CA TYR A 89 8.92 2.69 -11.49
C TYR A 89 8.98 3.55 -12.79
N THR A 90 8.62 4.83 -12.73
CA THR A 90 8.83 5.78 -13.83
C THR A 90 9.95 6.73 -13.46
N LEU A 91 10.95 6.88 -14.31
CA LEU A 91 12.09 7.77 -14.12
C LEU A 91 12.28 8.64 -15.37
N PRO A 92 12.53 9.95 -15.25
CA PRO A 92 12.89 10.77 -16.40
C PRO A 92 14.24 10.32 -16.98
N LEU A 93 14.21 9.67 -18.15
CA LEU A 93 15.41 9.07 -18.74
C LEU A 93 16.54 10.06 -19.03
N PRO A 94 16.27 11.36 -19.41
CA PRO A 94 17.33 12.36 -19.61
C PRO A 94 17.90 12.96 -18.32
N ILE A 95 17.54 12.41 -17.13
CA ILE A 95 18.10 12.89 -15.85
C ILE A 95 19.63 12.77 -15.85
N GLN A 96 20.33 13.81 -15.39
CA GLN A 96 21.80 13.88 -15.41
C GLN A 96 22.44 13.58 -14.05
N CYS A 97 21.72 13.82 -12.94
CA CYS A 97 22.19 13.47 -11.60
C CYS A 97 21.98 11.97 -11.30
N PRO A 98 22.65 11.41 -10.29
CA PRO A 98 22.34 10.13 -9.72
C PRO A 98 20.84 9.99 -9.43
N ALA A 99 20.28 8.82 -9.71
CA ALA A 99 18.85 8.60 -9.51
C ALA A 99 18.58 7.31 -8.74
N VAL A 100 17.57 7.37 -7.87
CA VAL A 100 16.99 6.25 -7.13
C VAL A 100 15.54 6.07 -7.60
N VAL A 101 15.11 4.83 -7.77
CA VAL A 101 13.73 4.50 -8.14
C VAL A 101 13.15 3.52 -7.14
N THR A 102 11.90 3.72 -6.72
CA THR A 102 11.17 2.74 -5.91
C THR A 102 10.22 1.94 -6.78
N VAL A 103 10.27 0.61 -6.65
CA VAL A 103 9.34 -0.32 -7.29
C VAL A 103 8.53 -1.00 -6.19
N HIS A 104 7.28 -0.58 -6.01
CA HIS A 104 6.37 -1.13 -5.00
C HIS A 104 5.80 -2.48 -5.38
N ASP A 105 5.49 -2.68 -6.66
CA ASP A 105 5.01 -3.94 -7.23
C ASP A 105 5.21 -3.98 -8.74
N LEU A 106 5.06 -5.17 -9.33
CA LEU A 106 4.99 -5.39 -10.76
C LEU A 106 3.66 -6.06 -11.17
N ILE A 107 2.57 -5.78 -10.45
CA ILE A 107 1.23 -6.36 -10.67
C ILE A 107 0.75 -6.12 -12.09
N HIS A 108 1.00 -4.94 -12.68
CA HIS A 108 0.64 -4.65 -14.06
C HIS A 108 1.33 -5.57 -15.08
N VAL A 109 2.49 -6.12 -14.73
CA VAL A 109 3.23 -7.06 -15.57
C VAL A 109 2.81 -8.50 -15.28
N ARG A 110 2.77 -8.90 -14.00
CA ARG A 110 2.41 -10.27 -13.58
C ARG A 110 0.98 -10.64 -13.92
N PHE A 111 0.05 -9.72 -13.75
CA PHE A 111 -1.37 -9.89 -13.99
C PHE A 111 -1.88 -9.06 -15.17
N ALA A 112 -1.10 -8.99 -16.25
CA ALA A 112 -1.42 -8.20 -17.46
C ALA A 112 -2.83 -8.48 -18.00
N ARG A 113 -3.33 -9.72 -17.84
CA ARG A 113 -4.71 -10.11 -18.23
C ARG A 113 -5.83 -9.35 -17.50
N PHE A 114 -5.53 -8.70 -16.39
CA PHE A 114 -6.51 -7.90 -15.61
C PHE A 114 -6.54 -6.44 -16.03
N PHE A 115 -5.65 -6.02 -16.92
CA PHE A 115 -5.49 -4.65 -17.40
C PHE A 115 -5.78 -4.56 -18.91
N PRO A 116 -5.98 -3.35 -19.45
CA PRO A 116 -6.14 -3.15 -20.88
C PRO A 116 -4.99 -3.77 -21.69
N ALA A 117 -5.30 -4.21 -22.91
CA ALA A 117 -4.30 -4.80 -23.82
C ALA A 117 -3.09 -3.85 -23.98
N GLY A 118 -1.88 -4.42 -23.91
CA GLY A 118 -0.64 -3.67 -24.01
C GLY A 118 -0.15 -3.00 -22.71
N ALA A 119 -1.01 -2.83 -21.71
CA ALA A 119 -0.61 -2.17 -20.46
C ALA A 119 0.56 -2.88 -19.74
N GLY A 120 0.59 -4.21 -19.74
CA GLY A 120 1.69 -4.98 -19.15
C GLY A 120 3.01 -4.80 -19.90
N ILE A 121 2.98 -4.76 -21.23
CA ILE A 121 4.17 -4.53 -22.08
C ILE A 121 4.70 -3.11 -21.82
N TYR A 122 3.81 -2.12 -21.83
CA TYR A 122 4.17 -0.73 -21.53
C TYR A 122 4.80 -0.60 -20.14
N ALA A 123 4.13 -1.13 -19.10
CA ALA A 123 4.64 -1.09 -17.72
C ALA A 123 6.02 -1.76 -17.61
N ARG A 124 6.21 -2.93 -18.22
CA ARG A 124 7.49 -3.64 -18.24
C ARG A 124 8.58 -2.82 -18.93
N THR A 125 8.27 -2.20 -20.07
CA THR A 125 9.24 -1.42 -20.82
C THR A 125 9.71 -0.18 -20.05
N ILE A 126 8.76 0.59 -19.51
CA ILE A 126 9.06 1.78 -18.71
C ILE A 126 9.81 1.43 -17.43
N ALA A 127 9.34 0.42 -16.68
CA ALA A 127 10.00 -0.04 -15.47
C ALA A 127 11.44 -0.51 -15.77
N ARG A 128 11.64 -1.29 -16.84
CA ARG A 128 12.96 -1.77 -17.25
C ARG A 128 13.90 -0.61 -17.61
N ALA A 129 13.42 0.41 -18.30
CA ALA A 129 14.20 1.60 -18.61
C ALA A 129 14.56 2.40 -17.35
N ALA A 130 13.61 2.57 -16.43
CA ALA A 130 13.80 3.26 -15.16
C ALA A 130 14.85 2.57 -14.27
N VAL A 131 14.71 1.26 -14.03
CA VAL A 131 15.63 0.50 -13.18
C VAL A 131 17.04 0.37 -13.79
N ARG A 132 17.17 0.37 -15.12
CA ARG A 132 18.48 0.38 -15.78
C ARG A 132 19.19 1.72 -15.62
N LYS A 133 18.43 2.82 -15.66
CA LYS A 133 18.97 4.18 -15.52
C LYS A 133 19.29 4.53 -14.07
N ALA A 134 18.52 4.04 -13.10
CA ALA A 134 18.72 4.28 -11.69
C ALA A 134 20.05 3.66 -11.20
N ARG A 135 20.74 4.32 -10.28
CA ARG A 135 21.88 3.74 -9.59
C ARG A 135 21.47 2.69 -8.58
N ILE A 136 20.45 3.02 -7.76
CA ILE A 136 19.88 2.14 -6.75
C ILE A 136 18.37 1.98 -7.03
N VAL A 137 17.87 0.78 -6.84
CA VAL A 137 16.46 0.42 -6.92
C VAL A 137 15.98 0.05 -5.52
N LEU A 138 14.99 0.77 -5.00
CA LEU A 138 14.32 0.43 -3.74
C LEU A 138 13.12 -0.46 -4.03
N VAL A 139 12.90 -1.43 -3.16
CA VAL A 139 11.75 -2.32 -3.20
C VAL A 139 11.21 -2.54 -1.79
N ASP A 140 9.90 -2.78 -1.64
CA ASP A 140 9.28 -2.85 -0.32
C ASP A 140 9.50 -4.21 0.39
N SER A 141 9.86 -5.26 -0.36
CA SER A 141 10.00 -6.62 0.16
C SER A 141 10.99 -7.46 -0.65
N SER A 142 11.40 -8.60 -0.08
CA SER A 142 12.22 -9.59 -0.79
C SER A 142 11.48 -10.21 -1.98
N HIS A 143 10.14 -10.33 -1.88
CA HIS A 143 9.28 -10.77 -2.99
C HIS A 143 9.42 -9.82 -4.19
N VAL A 144 9.29 -8.51 -3.99
CA VAL A 144 9.43 -7.52 -5.07
C VAL A 144 10.87 -7.47 -5.59
N ARG A 145 11.88 -7.72 -4.74
CA ARG A 145 13.29 -7.83 -5.19
C ARG A 145 13.45 -8.96 -6.20
N GLU A 146 12.87 -10.13 -5.94
CA GLU A 146 12.89 -11.24 -6.90
C GLU A 146 12.14 -10.89 -8.19
N ASP A 147 10.98 -10.26 -8.10
CA ASP A 147 10.23 -9.78 -9.27
C ASP A 147 11.06 -8.81 -10.12
N VAL A 148 11.75 -7.86 -9.51
CA VAL A 148 12.63 -6.91 -10.21
C VAL A 148 13.78 -7.64 -10.89
N ARG A 149 14.38 -8.62 -10.22
CA ARG A 149 15.44 -9.46 -10.79
C ARG A 149 14.95 -10.27 -11.99
N GLU A 150 13.85 -10.99 -11.84
CA GLU A 150 13.35 -11.94 -12.85
C GLU A 150 12.66 -11.24 -14.03
N ILE A 151 11.82 -10.25 -13.75
CA ILE A 151 10.98 -9.61 -14.77
C ILE A 151 11.74 -8.48 -15.49
N LEU A 152 12.52 -7.69 -14.72
CA LEU A 152 13.20 -6.51 -15.27
C LEU A 152 14.68 -6.76 -15.59
N GLY A 153 15.30 -7.84 -15.08
CA GLY A 153 16.68 -8.21 -15.35
C GLY A 153 17.69 -7.28 -14.70
N VAL A 154 17.41 -6.86 -13.45
CA VAL A 154 18.33 -6.01 -12.65
C VAL A 154 19.18 -6.89 -11.73
N SER A 155 20.47 -6.58 -11.63
CA SER A 155 21.36 -7.23 -10.68
C SER A 155 21.00 -6.87 -9.24
N THR A 156 21.04 -7.86 -8.34
CA THR A 156 20.61 -7.73 -6.94
C THR A 156 21.50 -6.82 -6.11
N ASP A 157 22.74 -6.58 -6.54
CA ASP A 157 23.71 -5.65 -5.92
C ASP A 157 23.23 -4.20 -5.91
N ARG A 158 22.35 -3.81 -6.87
CA ARG A 158 21.74 -2.49 -6.94
C ARG A 158 20.34 -2.41 -6.34
N VAL A 159 19.81 -3.49 -5.79
CA VAL A 159 18.46 -3.53 -5.22
C VAL A 159 18.53 -3.52 -3.70
N ARG A 160 17.83 -2.58 -3.07
CA ARG A 160 17.73 -2.48 -1.59
C ARG A 160 16.29 -2.71 -1.15
N VAL A 161 16.12 -3.63 -0.21
CA VAL A 161 14.81 -3.86 0.43
C VAL A 161 14.62 -2.82 1.52
N VAL A 162 13.62 -1.98 1.34
CA VAL A 162 13.25 -0.89 2.24
C VAL A 162 11.78 -1.08 2.63
N PRO A 163 11.48 -1.83 3.71
CA PRO A 163 10.13 -2.05 4.15
C PRO A 163 9.39 -0.75 4.46
N LEU A 164 8.09 -0.72 4.15
CA LEU A 164 7.25 0.43 4.44
C LEU A 164 6.93 0.53 5.92
N GLY A 165 6.71 1.74 6.41
CA GLY A 165 6.20 2.03 7.74
C GLY A 165 4.67 2.05 7.77
N ILE A 166 4.11 2.02 8.98
CA ILE A 166 2.72 2.34 9.26
C ILE A 166 2.65 3.64 10.06
N SER A 167 1.57 4.38 9.89
CA SER A 167 1.36 5.63 10.62
C SER A 167 1.13 5.37 12.11
N LYS A 168 1.60 6.27 12.96
CA LYS A 168 1.36 6.24 14.42
C LYS A 168 -0.12 6.39 14.79
N GLU A 169 -0.94 6.88 13.86
CA GLU A 169 -2.39 6.96 14.02
C GLU A 169 -3.05 5.57 14.13
N PHE A 170 -2.44 4.53 13.52
CA PHE A 170 -2.93 3.16 13.63
C PHE A 170 -2.57 2.58 14.99
N THR A 171 -3.46 2.79 15.94
CA THR A 171 -3.42 2.23 17.29
C THR A 171 -4.80 1.75 17.67
N ARG A 172 -4.86 0.79 18.61
CA ARG A 172 -6.14 0.30 19.15
C ARG A 172 -6.91 1.44 19.78
N ARG A 173 -8.15 1.67 19.34
CA ARG A 173 -9.02 2.73 19.82
C ARG A 173 -9.89 2.25 20.98
N PRO A 174 -10.29 3.16 21.91
CA PRO A 174 -11.22 2.85 23.00
C PRO A 174 -12.57 2.35 22.47
N ALA A 175 -13.16 1.33 23.13
CA ALA A 175 -14.41 0.72 22.70
C ALA A 175 -15.55 1.75 22.54
N ALA A 176 -15.68 2.72 23.45
CA ALA A 176 -16.72 3.74 23.39
C ALA A 176 -16.60 4.66 22.15
N GLU A 177 -15.38 4.96 21.70
CA GLU A 177 -15.15 5.72 20.47
C GLU A 177 -15.52 4.91 19.23
N VAL A 178 -15.14 3.62 19.22
CA VAL A 178 -15.48 2.69 18.15
C VAL A 178 -17.00 2.54 18.03
N GLU A 179 -17.72 2.29 19.14
CA GLU A 179 -19.17 2.15 19.15
C GLU A 179 -19.88 3.40 18.61
N ARG A 180 -19.44 4.59 19.04
CA ARG A 180 -19.97 5.86 18.55
C ARG A 180 -19.78 5.99 17.05
N PHE A 181 -18.54 5.76 16.56
CA PHE A 181 -18.19 5.82 15.15
C PHE A 181 -19.03 4.87 14.29
N LEU A 182 -19.17 3.60 14.72
CA LEU A 182 -19.96 2.60 14.00
C LEU A 182 -21.45 3.00 13.94
N LYS A 183 -21.99 3.53 15.03
CA LYS A 183 -23.37 4.02 15.07
C LYS A 183 -23.61 5.21 14.15
N GLU A 184 -22.72 6.21 14.17
CA GLU A 184 -22.79 7.39 13.29
C GLU A 184 -22.70 7.00 11.82
N ARG A 185 -21.85 6.03 11.48
CA ARG A 185 -21.67 5.50 10.12
C ARG A 185 -22.70 4.43 9.73
N ARG A 186 -23.62 4.04 10.64
CA ARG A 186 -24.59 2.95 10.45
C ARG A 186 -23.95 1.64 10.02
N LEU A 187 -22.80 1.34 10.60
CA LEU A 187 -22.08 0.10 10.40
C LEU A 187 -22.47 -0.95 11.46
N PRO A 188 -22.34 -2.25 11.14
CA PRO A 188 -22.62 -3.31 12.11
C PRO A 188 -21.62 -3.27 13.28
N SER A 189 -22.04 -3.72 14.45
CA SER A 189 -21.21 -3.76 15.67
C SER A 189 -20.15 -4.85 15.67
N ALA A 190 -20.30 -5.89 14.84
CA ALA A 190 -19.34 -6.96 14.62
C ALA A 190 -19.27 -7.27 13.11
N TYR A 191 -18.11 -7.33 12.53
CA TYR A 191 -17.94 -7.51 11.09
C TYR A 191 -16.55 -8.05 10.70
N PHE A 192 -16.51 -8.67 9.52
CA PHE A 192 -15.28 -8.86 8.76
C PHE A 192 -14.94 -7.57 8.02
N LEU A 193 -13.68 -7.20 8.00
CA LEU A 193 -13.24 -5.95 7.36
C LEU A 193 -12.28 -6.22 6.20
N TYR A 194 -12.52 -5.56 5.08
CA TYR A 194 -11.54 -5.40 4.01
C TYR A 194 -11.31 -3.92 3.73
N VAL A 195 -10.04 -3.51 3.66
CA VAL A 195 -9.60 -2.17 3.29
C VAL A 195 -8.69 -2.25 2.09
N GLY A 196 -8.97 -1.49 1.04
CA GLY A 196 -8.13 -1.43 -0.14
C GLY A 196 -8.88 -1.19 -1.45
N ALA A 197 -8.12 -1.01 -2.52
CA ALA A 197 -8.67 -0.88 -3.87
C ALA A 197 -9.38 -2.18 -4.30
N ARG A 198 -10.49 -2.04 -5.05
CA ARG A 198 -11.31 -3.18 -5.49
C ARG A 198 -10.92 -3.63 -6.91
N LYS A 199 -9.62 -3.79 -7.14
CA LYS A 199 -9.07 -4.30 -8.39
C LYS A 199 -9.13 -5.84 -8.41
N LYS A 200 -9.15 -6.46 -9.60
CA LYS A 200 -9.29 -7.92 -9.77
C LYS A 200 -8.26 -8.74 -8.99
N HIS A 201 -7.00 -8.28 -8.92
CA HIS A 201 -5.95 -8.98 -8.16
C HIS A 201 -6.17 -8.94 -6.63
N LYS A 202 -7.03 -8.06 -6.11
CA LYS A 202 -7.42 -8.03 -4.70
C LYS A 202 -8.42 -9.14 -4.34
N ASN A 203 -8.96 -9.84 -5.34
CA ASN A 203 -9.68 -11.11 -5.22
C ASN A 203 -10.90 -11.11 -4.27
N LEU A 204 -11.65 -10.01 -4.22
CA LEU A 204 -12.84 -9.90 -3.37
C LEU A 204 -13.93 -10.93 -3.70
N ALA A 205 -13.90 -11.52 -4.90
CA ALA A 205 -14.79 -12.63 -5.26
C ALA A 205 -14.65 -13.81 -4.29
N LEU A 206 -13.43 -14.13 -3.86
CA LEU A 206 -13.16 -15.18 -2.89
C LEU A 206 -13.91 -14.95 -1.56
N LEU A 207 -13.95 -13.70 -1.06
CA LEU A 207 -14.66 -13.38 0.19
C LEU A 207 -16.17 -13.52 0.05
N ILE A 208 -16.73 -13.18 -1.11
CA ILE A 208 -18.16 -13.39 -1.40
C ILE A 208 -18.48 -14.89 -1.38
N ASP A 209 -17.64 -15.70 -2.02
CA ASP A 209 -17.81 -17.15 -2.08
C ASP A 209 -17.59 -17.81 -0.70
N ALA A 210 -16.68 -17.28 0.10
CA ALA A 210 -16.48 -17.74 1.48
C ALA A 210 -17.69 -17.38 2.36
N LEU A 211 -18.22 -16.16 2.24
CA LEU A 211 -19.44 -15.76 2.97
C LEU A 211 -20.64 -16.65 2.65
N GLU A 212 -20.82 -17.05 1.38
CA GLU A 212 -21.87 -17.99 0.96
C GLU A 212 -21.79 -19.32 1.74
N ARG A 213 -20.57 -19.79 2.01
CA ARG A 213 -20.29 -21.09 2.68
C ARG A 213 -20.39 -21.03 4.20
N LEU A 214 -20.37 -19.82 4.79
CA LEU A 214 -20.54 -19.69 6.24
C LEU A 214 -21.96 -20.12 6.66
N PRO A 215 -22.10 -20.82 7.80
CA PRO A 215 -23.38 -21.03 8.44
C PRO A 215 -24.10 -19.67 8.66
N ARG A 216 -25.41 -19.62 8.44
CA ARG A 216 -26.15 -18.35 8.57
C ARG A 216 -26.01 -17.72 9.96
N SER A 217 -25.93 -18.55 11.01
CA SER A 217 -25.76 -18.12 12.41
C SER A 217 -24.38 -17.50 12.70
N GLU A 218 -23.37 -17.79 11.86
CA GLU A 218 -21.97 -17.33 12.04
C GLU A 218 -21.55 -16.30 10.98
N ARG A 219 -22.49 -15.96 10.08
CA ARG A 219 -22.24 -15.05 8.98
C ARG A 219 -22.27 -13.60 9.45
N LEU A 220 -21.13 -13.11 9.96
CA LEU A 220 -20.97 -11.69 10.21
C LEU A 220 -21.00 -10.89 8.89
N PRO A 221 -21.47 -9.64 8.93
CA PRO A 221 -21.36 -8.73 7.79
C PRO A 221 -19.90 -8.54 7.35
N LEU A 222 -19.69 -8.38 6.03
CA LEU A 222 -18.43 -7.95 5.45
C LEU A 222 -18.50 -6.44 5.19
N VAL A 223 -17.70 -5.67 5.90
CA VAL A 223 -17.53 -4.23 5.64
C VAL A 223 -16.39 -4.03 4.66
N LEU A 224 -16.69 -3.35 3.57
CA LEU A 224 -15.73 -2.95 2.55
C LEU A 224 -15.46 -1.45 2.67
N SER A 225 -14.20 -1.06 2.84
CA SER A 225 -13.83 0.35 2.83
C SER A 225 -14.08 0.99 1.46
N GLY A 226 -14.68 2.18 1.46
CA GLY A 226 -14.98 2.96 0.26
C GLY A 226 -16.46 2.95 -0.15
N PRO A 227 -16.80 3.54 -1.32
CA PRO A 227 -18.19 3.73 -1.76
C PRO A 227 -18.83 2.40 -2.16
N ALA A 228 -20.18 2.33 -2.08
CA ALA A 228 -20.96 1.18 -2.51
C ALA A 228 -20.73 0.82 -3.99
N TRP A 229 -20.89 -0.44 -4.32
CA TRP A 229 -20.92 -0.88 -5.71
C TRP A 229 -22.17 -0.41 -6.42
N ARG A 230 -22.04 -0.10 -7.71
CA ARG A 230 -23.23 0.03 -8.58
C ARG A 230 -23.87 -1.35 -8.75
N PRO A 231 -25.22 -1.45 -8.90
CA PRO A 231 -25.90 -2.74 -9.05
C PRO A 231 -25.33 -3.63 -10.18
N ALA A 232 -24.92 -3.02 -11.31
CA ALA A 232 -24.32 -3.73 -12.43
C ALA A 232 -22.85 -4.14 -12.22
N HIS A 233 -22.23 -3.83 -11.08
CA HIS A 233 -20.86 -4.21 -10.80
C HIS A 233 -20.75 -5.74 -10.67
N PRO A 234 -19.75 -6.43 -11.30
CA PRO A 234 -19.66 -7.89 -11.27
C PRO A 234 -19.66 -8.51 -9.87
N LEU A 235 -19.04 -7.85 -8.87
CA LEU A 235 -19.05 -8.33 -7.49
C LEU A 235 -20.42 -8.14 -6.82
N ALA A 236 -21.18 -7.09 -7.16
CA ALA A 236 -22.54 -6.92 -6.66
C ALA A 236 -23.47 -8.03 -7.22
N GLN A 237 -23.36 -8.34 -8.50
CA GLN A 237 -24.09 -9.44 -9.13
C GLN A 237 -23.68 -10.79 -8.52
N ARG A 238 -22.39 -11.02 -8.28
CA ARG A 238 -21.91 -12.25 -7.61
C ARG A 238 -22.52 -12.39 -6.21
N ALA A 239 -22.53 -11.34 -5.42
CA ALA A 239 -23.12 -11.34 -4.08
C ALA A 239 -24.63 -11.60 -4.09
N LEU A 240 -25.33 -11.07 -5.13
CA LEU A 240 -26.75 -11.32 -5.33
C LEU A 240 -27.01 -12.82 -5.63
N HIS A 241 -26.28 -13.41 -6.57
CA HIS A 241 -26.42 -14.83 -6.91
C HIS A 241 -26.06 -15.76 -5.74
N ALA A 242 -25.04 -15.40 -4.94
CA ALA A 242 -24.65 -16.11 -3.73
C ALA A 242 -25.62 -15.91 -2.55
N GLY A 243 -26.63 -15.05 -2.68
CA GLY A 243 -27.58 -14.76 -1.58
C GLY A 243 -26.98 -14.05 -0.37
N VAL A 244 -25.85 -13.35 -0.54
CA VAL A 244 -25.11 -12.67 0.55
C VAL A 244 -25.08 -11.13 0.42
N SER A 245 -25.84 -10.56 -0.51
CA SER A 245 -25.85 -9.10 -0.74
C SER A 245 -26.19 -8.30 0.51
N SER A 246 -27.11 -8.77 1.34
CA SER A 246 -27.51 -8.13 2.60
C SER A 246 -26.42 -8.16 3.68
N CYS A 247 -25.41 -9.03 3.51
CA CYS A 247 -24.26 -9.14 4.42
C CYS A 247 -23.11 -8.21 4.02
N ILE A 248 -23.19 -7.49 2.90
CA ILE A 248 -22.10 -6.61 2.42
C ILE A 248 -22.47 -5.16 2.73
N HIS A 249 -21.61 -4.51 3.50
CA HIS A 249 -21.75 -3.12 3.91
C HIS A 249 -20.57 -2.29 3.37
N PHE A 250 -20.77 -0.98 3.27
CA PHE A 250 -19.74 -0.06 2.78
C PHE A 250 -19.55 1.06 3.81
N SER A 251 -18.32 1.32 4.19
CA SER A 251 -18.01 2.39 5.16
C SER A 251 -18.18 3.80 4.56
N GLY A 252 -18.32 3.90 3.25
CA GLY A 252 -18.09 5.14 2.54
C GLY A 252 -16.59 5.47 2.45
N THR A 253 -16.27 6.61 1.86
CA THR A 253 -14.89 7.11 1.79
C THR A 253 -14.48 7.59 3.18
N LEU A 254 -13.36 7.08 3.69
CA LEU A 254 -12.70 7.56 4.89
C LEU A 254 -11.51 8.39 4.44
N ASN A 255 -11.45 9.64 4.88
CA ASN A 255 -10.44 10.61 4.44
C ASN A 255 -9.32 10.78 5.49
N ASP A 256 -9.51 10.20 6.68
CA ASP A 256 -8.66 10.36 7.84
C ASP A 256 -8.17 8.99 8.33
N GLU A 257 -6.89 8.89 8.67
CA GLU A 257 -6.28 7.68 9.24
C GLU A 257 -6.87 7.36 10.62
N SER A 258 -7.33 8.36 11.39
CA SER A 258 -7.99 8.15 12.68
C SER A 258 -9.35 7.47 12.53
N GLU A 259 -10.17 7.85 11.53
CA GLU A 259 -11.42 7.15 11.20
C GLU A 259 -11.15 5.71 10.74
N LEU A 260 -10.09 5.52 9.96
CA LEU A 260 -9.70 4.19 9.50
C LEU A 260 -9.20 3.32 10.67
N ALA A 261 -8.50 3.89 11.64
CA ALA A 261 -8.10 3.20 12.86
C ALA A 261 -9.31 2.76 13.72
N LEU A 262 -10.37 3.58 13.78
CA LEU A 262 -11.64 3.19 14.41
C LEU A 262 -12.30 2.02 13.68
N LEU A 263 -12.31 2.07 12.34
CA LEU A 263 -12.86 0.98 11.52
C LEU A 263 -12.07 -0.33 11.70
N TYR A 264 -10.74 -0.27 11.75
CA TYR A 264 -9.92 -1.44 12.06
C TYR A 264 -10.21 -1.96 13.48
N SER A 265 -10.19 -1.09 14.48
CA SER A 265 -10.36 -1.47 15.89
C SER A 265 -11.72 -2.12 16.20
N GLY A 266 -12.75 -1.81 15.42
CA GLY A 266 -14.09 -2.39 15.55
C GLY A 266 -14.29 -3.72 14.83
N ALA A 267 -13.36 -4.13 13.97
CA ALA A 267 -13.50 -5.35 13.20
C ALA A 267 -13.25 -6.61 14.04
N ALA A 268 -14.11 -7.62 13.90
CA ALA A 268 -13.89 -8.93 14.51
C ALA A 268 -12.71 -9.66 13.87
N LEU A 269 -12.50 -9.44 12.56
CA LEU A 269 -11.43 -10.04 11.77
C LEU A 269 -11.15 -9.17 10.53
N TYR A 270 -9.90 -8.87 10.27
CA TYR A 270 -9.46 -8.28 8.99
C TYR A 270 -9.17 -9.39 7.97
N VAL A 271 -9.63 -9.24 6.73
CA VAL A 271 -9.53 -10.26 5.68
C VAL A 271 -8.85 -9.71 4.42
N GLN A 272 -7.74 -10.34 3.97
CA GLN A 272 -6.92 -9.91 2.81
C GLN A 272 -6.76 -11.06 1.79
N PRO A 273 -7.65 -11.23 0.81
CA PRO A 273 -7.65 -12.37 -0.10
C PRO A 273 -6.79 -12.19 -1.36
N SER A 274 -5.92 -11.20 -1.41
CA SER A 274 -5.18 -10.78 -2.61
C SER A 274 -4.43 -11.92 -3.28
N LEU A 275 -4.39 -11.90 -4.62
CA LEU A 275 -3.59 -12.83 -5.44
C LEU A 275 -2.10 -12.46 -5.44
N ASP A 276 -1.79 -11.22 -5.13
CA ASP A 276 -0.42 -10.71 -5.00
C ASP A 276 -0.42 -9.35 -4.32
N GLU A 277 0.61 -9.08 -3.54
CA GLU A 277 0.90 -7.79 -2.90
C GLU A 277 2.40 -7.54 -2.91
N GLY A 278 2.79 -6.29 -3.13
CA GLY A 278 4.19 -5.88 -3.01
C GLY A 278 4.66 -5.75 -1.56
N PHE A 279 3.72 -5.48 -0.61
CA PHE A 279 4.03 -5.36 0.81
C PHE A 279 2.87 -5.78 1.72
N GLY A 280 1.73 -5.06 1.69
CA GLY A 280 0.57 -5.35 2.54
C GLY A 280 0.43 -4.38 3.72
N LEU A 281 0.33 -3.08 3.46
CA LEU A 281 0.07 -2.06 4.50
C LEU A 281 -1.25 -2.31 5.27
N PRO A 282 -2.41 -2.53 4.62
CA PRO A 282 -3.68 -2.65 5.33
C PRO A 282 -3.73 -3.76 6.39
N PRO A 283 -3.23 -4.99 6.17
CA PRO A 283 -3.19 -5.98 7.24
C PRO A 283 -2.23 -5.61 8.39
N LEU A 284 -1.12 -4.89 8.14
CA LEU A 284 -0.26 -4.38 9.21
C LEU A 284 -0.94 -3.26 10.02
N GLU A 285 -1.69 -2.37 9.36
CA GLU A 285 -2.51 -1.33 9.99
C GLU A 285 -3.58 -1.99 10.90
N ALA A 286 -4.25 -3.05 10.42
CA ALA A 286 -5.19 -3.83 11.21
C ALA A 286 -4.51 -4.44 12.45
N MET A 287 -3.32 -5.02 12.29
CA MET A 287 -2.52 -5.56 13.41
C MET A 287 -2.18 -4.48 14.45
N ALA A 288 -1.79 -3.29 14.00
CA ALA A 288 -1.48 -2.16 14.88
C ALA A 288 -2.71 -1.67 15.66
N CYS A 289 -3.90 -1.80 15.09
CA CYS A 289 -5.18 -1.51 15.73
C CYS A 289 -5.70 -2.67 16.62
N GLY A 290 -4.94 -3.75 16.78
CA GLY A 290 -5.31 -4.90 17.59
C GLY A 290 -6.39 -5.79 16.97
N THR A 291 -6.48 -5.83 15.66
CA THR A 291 -7.42 -6.65 14.90
C THR A 291 -6.74 -7.93 14.43
N PRO A 292 -7.29 -9.13 14.68
CA PRO A 292 -6.73 -10.36 14.15
C PRO A 292 -6.84 -10.41 12.63
N VAL A 293 -5.84 -10.98 11.96
CA VAL A 293 -5.71 -10.96 10.50
C VAL A 293 -5.78 -12.36 9.91
N LEU A 294 -6.68 -12.52 8.91
CA LEU A 294 -6.73 -13.65 7.99
C LEU A 294 -6.31 -13.14 6.60
N SER A 295 -5.26 -13.69 6.04
CA SER A 295 -4.68 -13.20 4.80
C SER A 295 -4.34 -14.32 3.82
N SER A 296 -4.24 -13.99 2.55
CA SER A 296 -3.60 -14.90 1.60
C SER A 296 -2.10 -15.01 1.88
N SER A 297 -1.52 -16.13 1.48
CA SER A 297 -0.07 -16.38 1.54
C SER A 297 0.68 -15.86 0.29
N ALA A 298 0.00 -15.07 -0.56
CA ALA A 298 0.50 -14.65 -1.86
C ALA A 298 1.38 -13.38 -1.78
N GLY A 299 2.32 -13.29 -2.71
CA GLY A 299 3.20 -12.13 -2.79
C GLY A 299 4.04 -11.94 -1.54
N ALA A 300 4.23 -10.70 -1.12
CA ALA A 300 4.97 -10.34 0.07
C ALA A 300 4.21 -10.60 1.39
N LEU A 301 2.93 -10.97 1.36
CA LEU A 301 2.10 -11.10 2.57
C LEU A 301 2.68 -12.10 3.57
N LYS A 302 3.25 -13.23 3.08
CA LYS A 302 3.91 -14.22 3.95
C LYS A 302 5.12 -13.61 4.67
N GLU A 303 5.96 -12.85 3.96
CA GLU A 303 7.13 -12.16 4.51
C GLU A 303 6.71 -11.05 5.51
N THR A 304 5.71 -10.26 5.11
CA THR A 304 5.28 -9.09 5.88
C THR A 304 4.54 -9.48 7.17
N LEU A 305 3.65 -10.45 7.12
CA LEU A 305 2.78 -10.81 8.24
C LEU A 305 3.36 -11.92 9.13
N GLY A 306 4.14 -12.82 8.55
CA GLY A 306 4.74 -13.94 9.28
C GLY A 306 3.70 -14.77 10.02
N GLU A 307 4.02 -15.18 11.25
CA GLU A 307 3.14 -15.94 12.13
C GLU A 307 2.08 -15.09 12.89
N ALA A 308 2.02 -13.78 12.61
CA ALA A 308 1.06 -12.88 13.23
C ALA A 308 -0.31 -12.87 12.53
N ALA A 309 -0.46 -13.62 11.45
CA ALA A 309 -1.71 -13.82 10.71
C ALA A 309 -1.96 -15.31 10.44
N VAL A 310 -3.22 -15.66 10.19
CA VAL A 310 -3.56 -16.91 9.53
C VAL A 310 -3.38 -16.72 8.02
N LEU A 311 -2.53 -17.53 7.41
CA LEU A 311 -2.17 -17.42 5.98
C LEU A 311 -2.74 -18.60 5.20
N LEU A 312 -3.55 -18.30 4.17
CA LEU A 312 -4.27 -19.30 3.37
C LEU A 312 -4.00 -19.13 1.87
N PRO A 313 -4.17 -20.21 1.07
CA PRO A 313 -4.20 -20.08 -0.39
C PRO A 313 -5.31 -19.13 -0.85
N PRO A 314 -5.08 -18.26 -1.87
CA PRO A 314 -6.09 -17.31 -2.35
C PRO A 314 -7.09 -17.93 -3.35
N SER A 315 -7.22 -19.25 -3.40
CA SER A 315 -8.01 -19.96 -4.40
C SER A 315 -9.16 -20.81 -3.83
N GLU A 316 -9.22 -20.99 -2.51
CA GLU A 316 -10.10 -21.99 -1.89
C GLU A 316 -11.09 -21.35 -0.90
N PRO A 317 -12.30 -20.92 -1.36
CA PRO A 317 -13.27 -20.23 -0.52
C PRO A 317 -13.73 -21.07 0.70
N GLN A 318 -13.73 -22.40 0.57
CA GLN A 318 -14.14 -23.30 1.66
C GLN A 318 -13.18 -23.17 2.87
N ILE A 319 -11.87 -23.23 2.62
CA ILE A 319 -10.85 -23.10 3.68
C ILE A 319 -10.92 -21.71 4.35
N TRP A 320 -11.26 -20.66 3.58
CA TRP A 320 -11.46 -19.32 4.12
C TRP A 320 -12.69 -19.27 5.03
N ALA A 321 -13.81 -19.88 4.63
CA ALA A 321 -15.00 -19.94 5.46
C ALA A 321 -14.74 -20.72 6.78
N GLU A 322 -14.05 -21.84 6.70
CA GLU A 322 -13.67 -22.64 7.88
C GLU A 322 -12.77 -21.85 8.84
N ALA A 323 -11.76 -21.16 8.32
CA ALA A 323 -10.87 -20.32 9.13
C ALA A 323 -11.60 -19.11 9.74
N MET A 324 -12.53 -18.47 9.00
CA MET A 324 -13.38 -17.41 9.53
C MET A 324 -14.25 -17.92 10.69
N THR A 325 -14.88 -19.09 10.54
CA THR A 325 -15.68 -19.74 11.61
C THR A 325 -14.80 -20.07 12.82
N GLU A 326 -13.66 -20.74 12.59
CA GLU A 326 -12.74 -21.13 13.68
C GLU A 326 -12.29 -19.91 14.47
N LEU A 327 -11.88 -18.83 13.78
CA LEU A 327 -11.44 -17.61 14.44
C LEU A 327 -12.56 -16.88 15.18
N LEU A 328 -13.81 -16.98 14.75
CA LEU A 328 -14.95 -16.42 15.52
C LEU A 328 -15.24 -17.20 16.81
N GLN A 329 -15.11 -18.51 16.77
CA GLN A 329 -15.40 -19.41 17.91
C GLN A 329 -14.26 -19.50 18.91
N ASN A 330 -12.98 -19.35 18.46
CA ASN A 330 -11.80 -19.53 19.29
C ASN A 330 -11.21 -18.18 19.76
N SER A 331 -11.67 -17.69 20.92
CA SER A 331 -11.19 -16.43 21.51
C SER A 331 -9.70 -16.48 21.85
N LEU A 332 -9.18 -17.60 22.36
CA LEU A 332 -7.77 -17.75 22.71
C LEU A 332 -6.87 -17.61 21.46
N ARG A 333 -7.31 -18.19 20.35
CA ARG A 333 -6.58 -18.06 19.09
C ARG A 333 -6.57 -16.61 18.57
N ARG A 334 -7.71 -15.90 18.68
CA ARG A 334 -7.77 -14.47 18.33
C ARG A 334 -6.86 -13.63 19.21
N GLU A 335 -6.88 -13.84 20.53
CA GLU A 335 -6.03 -13.11 21.48
C GLU A 335 -4.54 -13.30 21.17
N GLU A 336 -4.14 -14.53 20.83
CA GLU A 336 -2.76 -14.81 20.43
C GLU A 336 -2.39 -14.10 19.13
N LEU A 337 -3.27 -14.09 18.13
CA LEU A 337 -3.05 -13.34 16.87
C LEU A 337 -2.96 -11.84 17.11
N ILE A 338 -3.81 -11.28 17.97
CA ILE A 338 -3.75 -9.87 18.36
C ILE A 338 -2.41 -9.55 19.02
N ARG A 339 -1.99 -10.36 19.99
CA ARG A 339 -0.70 -10.16 20.68
C ARG A 339 0.48 -10.20 19.70
N ARG A 340 0.51 -11.20 18.82
CA ARG A 340 1.55 -11.33 17.77
C ARG A 340 1.47 -10.18 16.76
N GLY A 341 0.28 -9.78 16.35
CA GLY A 341 0.04 -8.67 15.41
C GLY A 341 0.56 -7.35 15.94
N LEU A 342 0.23 -7.01 17.19
CA LEU A 342 0.74 -5.81 17.87
C LEU A 342 2.27 -5.81 17.99
N ALA A 343 2.88 -6.96 18.27
CA ALA A 343 4.33 -7.10 18.31
C ALA A 343 4.96 -6.94 16.92
N ARG A 344 4.35 -7.56 15.89
CA ARG A 344 4.84 -7.52 14.51
C ARG A 344 4.80 -6.10 13.93
N SER A 345 3.68 -5.40 14.08
CA SER A 345 3.45 -4.06 13.52
C SER A 345 4.45 -3.02 14.03
N ARG A 346 4.93 -3.14 15.28
CA ARG A 346 5.94 -2.24 15.87
C ARG A 346 7.26 -2.20 15.10
N GLY A 347 7.58 -3.25 14.35
CA GLY A 347 8.79 -3.32 13.53
C GLY A 347 8.75 -2.48 12.26
N PHE A 348 7.59 -1.91 11.89
CA PHE A 348 7.37 -1.19 10.65
C PHE A 348 7.09 0.28 10.92
N THR A 349 8.13 1.11 10.86
CA THR A 349 8.02 2.55 11.13
C THR A 349 8.53 3.38 9.95
N TRP A 350 7.91 4.52 9.71
CA TRP A 350 8.34 5.44 8.66
C TRP A 350 9.73 6.02 8.93
N GLU A 351 10.13 6.13 10.19
CA GLU A 351 11.48 6.53 10.57
C GLU A 351 12.53 5.53 10.07
N ARG A 352 12.24 4.21 10.17
CA ARG A 352 13.12 3.17 9.65
C ARG A 352 13.15 3.15 8.12
N THR A 353 11.97 3.29 7.48
CA THR A 353 11.87 3.43 6.01
C THR A 353 12.72 4.61 5.53
N ALA A 354 12.57 5.78 6.17
CA ALA A 354 13.33 6.97 5.82
C ALA A 354 14.85 6.80 6.05
N GLN A 355 15.24 6.14 7.14
CA GLN A 355 16.65 5.83 7.42
C GLN A 355 17.27 4.99 6.31
N LEU A 356 16.64 3.86 5.97
CA LEU A 356 17.12 2.96 4.91
C LEU A 356 17.12 3.65 3.54
N THR A 357 16.17 4.54 3.29
CA THR A 357 16.12 5.34 2.07
C THR A 357 17.31 6.31 2.00
N MET A 358 17.67 6.95 3.11
CA MET A 358 18.83 7.84 3.17
C MET A 358 20.16 7.09 3.01
N GLU A 359 20.28 5.90 3.59
CA GLU A 359 21.43 4.99 3.37
C GLU A 359 21.60 4.68 1.87
N ALA A 360 20.50 4.36 1.18
CA ALA A 360 20.52 4.12 -0.27
C ALA A 360 20.83 5.38 -1.09
N TYR A 361 20.44 6.58 -0.63
CA TYR A 361 20.82 7.84 -1.28
C TYR A 361 22.33 8.09 -1.18
N ALA A 362 22.91 7.89 0.01
CA ALA A 362 24.36 8.01 0.19
C ALA A 362 25.11 7.05 -0.73
N GLU A 363 24.70 5.78 -0.76
CA GLU A 363 25.28 4.78 -1.66
C GLU A 363 25.17 5.16 -3.15
N ALA A 364 24.02 5.73 -3.56
CA ALA A 364 23.83 6.18 -4.93
C ALA A 364 24.74 7.36 -5.31
N LEU A 365 25.20 8.15 -4.36
CA LEU A 365 26.16 9.24 -4.58
C LEU A 365 27.62 8.75 -4.59
N ASP A 366 27.97 7.83 -3.67
CA ASP A 366 29.34 7.33 -3.51
C ASP A 366 29.78 6.41 -4.67
N GLY A 367 28.86 5.77 -5.36
CA GLY A 367 29.14 4.84 -6.48
C GLY A 367 29.45 5.54 -7.82
N GLY A 368 29.94 6.78 -7.83
CA GLY A 368 30.29 7.59 -9.01
C GLY A 368 31.75 7.59 -9.36
#